data_fee4d5fe434a18475fb2aef9d2c84bda
#
_entry.id   fee4d5fe434a18475fb2aef9d2c84bda
#
_cell.length_a   1.000
_cell.length_b   1.000
_cell.length_c   1.000
_cell.angle_alpha   90.00
_cell.angle_beta   90.00
_cell.angle_gamma   90.00
#
_symmetry.space_group_name_H-M   'P 1'
#
loop_
_entity.id
_entity.type
_entity.pdbx_description
1 polymer ?
#
loop_
_entity_poly.entity_id
_entity_poly.type
_entity_poly.pdbx_seq_one_letter_code
_entity_poly.pdbx_strand_id
1 'polypeptide(L)'
;MYKVGVWGPGSMGVIALRGVIDHPQLQLVDLVVHSDAKAGRDAGQLCGIAAVGVTATQDPAALLAGDADAVVYAAAANLRPADAIGDMVSILRAGKNVVSCSVVPLVYPDRVDAAFAEPLREAAAAGGVSFFTTGIDSGFANDVLPLVLTGVSRVIKSVRVTEMFNYATYPDKDAVYEILGFGKPPEFTAFAAAPGMFTFGWGPVLHQLAAGLGVKIDDLAENVERIVSDESFDTPTGHIAGGTVGAMRSTLTGYVDGAPTFVIDHVTRMRDDLAPDWPQPHISIPPRDLGYGPASGRGLYRVEIDGSPSMRCEFEMADDHDHDLGARIAGASRMVNAIPAVCQAQPGLLSALDLPLVTGAGLVRSVPGPSPDSRLF
;
A
#
# COMPACT_ATOMS: atom_id res chain seq x y z
N MET A 1 23.33 2.75 12.04
CA MET A 1 22.69 3.23 10.79
C MET A 1 22.59 2.00 9.91
N TYR A 2 21.38 1.69 9.40
CA TYR A 2 21.17 0.53 8.54
C TYR A 2 21.49 0.88 7.09
N LYS A 3 22.24 0.01 6.40
CA LYS A 3 22.53 0.12 4.97
C LYS A 3 21.38 -0.46 4.18
N VAL A 4 20.82 0.32 3.24
CA VAL A 4 19.60 -0.03 2.53
C VAL A 4 19.80 0.05 1.04
N GLY A 5 19.44 -1.03 0.34
CA GLY A 5 19.25 -1.03 -1.10
C GLY A 5 17.79 -0.72 -1.44
N VAL A 6 17.56 -0.12 -2.61
CA VAL A 6 16.21 0.06 -3.15
C VAL A 6 16.11 -0.64 -4.50
N TRP A 7 15.06 -1.44 -4.70
CA TRP A 7 14.83 -2.15 -5.95
C TRP A 7 13.45 -1.79 -6.52
N GLY A 8 13.44 -1.21 -7.72
CA GLY A 8 12.22 -0.83 -8.43
C GLY A 8 11.66 0.54 -8.07
N PRO A 9 12.40 1.65 -8.33
CA PRO A 9 11.90 3.01 -8.08
C PRO A 9 10.87 3.42 -9.14
N GLY A 10 9.68 2.76 -9.12
CA GLY A 10 8.45 3.16 -9.81
C GLY A 10 7.72 4.28 -9.08
N SER A 11 6.39 4.39 -9.22
CA SER A 11 5.58 5.43 -8.58
C SER A 11 5.70 5.41 -7.04
N MET A 12 5.63 4.23 -6.43
CA MET A 12 5.83 4.04 -4.99
C MET A 12 7.31 4.03 -4.62
N GLY A 13 8.12 3.32 -5.41
CA GLY A 13 9.53 3.09 -5.11
C GLY A 13 10.37 4.36 -5.13
N VAL A 14 10.04 5.38 -5.93
CA VAL A 14 10.75 6.66 -5.92
C VAL A 14 10.49 7.46 -4.62
N ILE A 15 9.28 7.33 -4.07
CA ILE A 15 8.93 7.94 -2.78
C ILE A 15 9.67 7.20 -1.65
N ALA A 16 9.71 5.87 -1.70
CA ALA A 16 10.47 5.07 -0.74
C ALA A 16 11.98 5.36 -0.82
N LEU A 17 12.53 5.49 -2.04
CA LEU A 17 13.93 5.89 -2.27
C LEU A 17 14.23 7.24 -1.61
N ARG A 18 13.37 8.23 -1.81
CA ARG A 18 13.48 9.52 -1.14
C ARG A 18 13.40 9.37 0.38
N GLY A 19 12.47 8.54 0.87
CA GLY A 19 12.35 8.24 2.29
C GLY A 19 13.62 7.64 2.88
N VAL A 20 14.27 6.69 2.21
CA VAL A 20 15.55 6.09 2.64
C VAL A 20 16.67 7.13 2.69
N ILE A 21 16.76 8.01 1.66
CA ILE A 21 17.79 9.08 1.61
C ILE A 21 17.62 10.05 2.78
N ASP A 22 16.38 10.43 3.11
CA ASP A 22 16.09 11.44 4.12
C ASP A 22 16.05 10.89 5.55
N HIS A 23 16.03 9.55 5.74
CA HIS A 23 15.83 8.93 7.05
C HIS A 23 17.11 8.92 7.88
N PRO A 24 17.12 9.46 9.12
CA PRO A 24 18.35 9.66 9.92
C PRO A 24 19.03 8.37 10.37
N GLN A 25 18.33 7.23 10.37
CA GLN A 25 18.85 5.93 10.77
C GLN A 25 19.25 5.04 9.58
N LEU A 26 19.02 5.49 8.33
CA LEU A 26 19.27 4.71 7.14
C LEU A 26 20.35 5.34 6.27
N GLN A 27 21.04 4.51 5.50
CA GLN A 27 22.02 4.90 4.49
C GLN A 27 21.70 4.17 3.20
N LEU A 28 21.37 4.90 2.12
CA LEU A 28 21.24 4.32 0.81
C LEU A 28 22.62 3.84 0.32
N VAL A 29 22.71 2.57 -0.11
CA VAL A 29 23.96 1.97 -0.63
C VAL A 29 23.83 1.47 -2.05
N ASP A 30 22.67 1.01 -2.47
CA ASP A 30 22.41 0.44 -3.80
C ASP A 30 21.05 0.85 -4.36
N LEU A 31 20.96 0.92 -5.70
CA LEU A 31 19.70 1.20 -6.39
C LEU A 31 19.58 0.35 -7.66
N VAL A 32 18.61 -0.58 -7.67
CA VAL A 32 18.31 -1.44 -8.82
C VAL A 32 17.08 -0.95 -9.57
N VAL A 33 17.20 -0.81 -10.89
CA VAL A 33 16.17 -0.34 -11.81
C VAL A 33 15.94 -1.30 -12.95
N HIS A 34 14.77 -1.28 -13.59
CA HIS A 34 14.50 -2.06 -14.81
C HIS A 34 14.57 -1.21 -16.09
N SER A 35 14.33 0.09 -15.97
CA SER A 35 14.23 1.00 -17.12
C SER A 35 15.59 1.53 -17.55
N ASP A 36 15.90 1.45 -18.86
CA ASP A 36 17.07 2.07 -19.49
C ASP A 36 17.14 3.58 -19.20
N ALA A 37 15.98 4.24 -19.14
CA ALA A 37 15.91 5.68 -18.87
C ALA A 37 16.36 6.06 -17.46
N LYS A 38 16.42 5.10 -16.53
CA LYS A 38 16.85 5.31 -15.14
C LYS A 38 18.25 4.77 -14.88
N ALA A 39 18.72 3.81 -15.66
CA ALA A 39 20.06 3.23 -15.51
C ALA A 39 21.13 4.31 -15.70
N GLY A 40 22.17 4.26 -14.88
CA GLY A 40 23.28 5.22 -14.90
C GLY A 40 22.97 6.57 -14.25
N ARG A 41 21.73 6.83 -13.82
CA ARG A 41 21.36 8.08 -13.14
C ARG A 41 21.62 7.98 -11.64
N ASP A 42 21.94 9.12 -11.03
CA ASP A 42 22.06 9.21 -9.56
C ASP A 42 20.70 9.11 -8.87
N ALA A 43 20.66 8.42 -7.72
CA ALA A 43 19.47 8.20 -6.94
C ALA A 43 18.79 9.50 -6.48
N GLY A 44 19.56 10.50 -6.05
CA GLY A 44 19.04 11.82 -5.69
C GLY A 44 18.36 12.50 -6.87
N GLN A 45 18.96 12.44 -8.06
CA GLN A 45 18.38 13.02 -9.28
C GLN A 45 17.05 12.33 -9.67
N LEU A 46 16.92 11.02 -9.45
CA LEU A 46 15.66 10.31 -9.66
C LEU A 46 14.56 10.76 -8.69
N CYS A 47 14.93 11.26 -7.51
CA CYS A 47 14.01 11.83 -6.51
C CYS A 47 13.84 13.36 -6.64
N GLY A 48 14.43 14.01 -7.64
CA GLY A 48 14.35 15.46 -7.82
C GLY A 48 15.17 16.28 -6.81
N ILE A 49 16.24 15.70 -6.25
CA ILE A 49 17.16 16.38 -5.33
C ILE A 49 18.60 16.36 -5.85
N ALA A 50 19.52 16.97 -5.11
CA ALA A 50 20.95 16.92 -5.42
C ALA A 50 21.45 15.47 -5.44
N ALA A 51 22.52 15.23 -6.21
CA ALA A 51 23.14 13.91 -6.30
C ALA A 51 23.63 13.44 -4.91
N VAL A 52 23.40 12.15 -4.64
CA VAL A 52 23.77 11.50 -3.36
C VAL A 52 24.90 10.47 -3.53
N GLY A 53 25.39 10.27 -4.76
CA GLY A 53 26.55 9.42 -5.05
C GLY A 53 26.20 7.93 -5.24
N VAL A 54 24.92 7.55 -5.28
CA VAL A 54 24.47 6.18 -5.57
C VAL A 54 23.90 6.13 -6.97
N THR A 55 24.53 5.36 -7.85
CA THR A 55 24.13 5.24 -9.27
C THR A 55 23.20 4.06 -9.47
N ALA A 56 22.08 4.28 -10.15
CA ALA A 56 21.12 3.25 -10.51
C ALA A 56 21.71 2.25 -11.53
N THR A 57 21.53 0.96 -11.29
CA THR A 57 21.97 -0.13 -12.17
C THR A 57 20.83 -1.08 -12.51
N GLN A 58 20.92 -1.74 -13.67
CA GLN A 58 20.03 -2.84 -14.04
C GLN A 58 20.57 -4.20 -13.59
N ASP A 59 21.86 -4.27 -13.22
CA ASP A 59 22.48 -5.49 -12.70
C ASP A 59 22.34 -5.53 -11.17
N PRO A 60 21.58 -6.50 -10.61
CA PRO A 60 21.42 -6.65 -9.18
C PRO A 60 22.65 -7.25 -8.48
N ALA A 61 23.67 -7.72 -9.21
CA ALA A 61 24.81 -8.46 -8.64
C ALA A 61 25.53 -7.66 -7.55
N ALA A 62 25.70 -6.35 -7.74
CA ALA A 62 26.36 -5.48 -6.76
C ALA A 62 25.55 -5.41 -5.45
N LEU A 63 24.24 -5.22 -5.53
CA LEU A 63 23.34 -5.22 -4.37
C LEU A 63 23.36 -6.58 -3.65
N LEU A 64 23.28 -7.69 -4.40
CA LEU A 64 23.27 -9.04 -3.83
C LEU A 64 24.59 -9.39 -3.14
N ALA A 65 25.74 -8.98 -3.71
CA ALA A 65 27.07 -9.20 -3.15
C ALA A 65 27.47 -8.14 -2.08
N GLY A 66 26.80 -6.99 -2.04
CA GLY A 66 27.11 -5.86 -1.18
C GLY A 66 26.75 -6.10 0.28
N ASP A 67 26.87 -5.06 1.09
CA ASP A 67 26.73 -5.11 2.54
C ASP A 67 25.44 -4.43 3.05
N ALA A 68 24.41 -4.36 2.19
CA ALA A 68 23.09 -3.88 2.60
C ALA A 68 22.48 -4.77 3.70
N ASP A 69 21.96 -4.15 4.76
CA ASP A 69 21.23 -4.83 5.85
C ASP A 69 19.80 -5.19 5.42
N ALA A 70 19.21 -4.34 4.57
CA ALA A 70 17.85 -4.51 4.06
C ALA A 70 17.69 -3.97 2.64
N VAL A 71 16.67 -4.47 1.95
CA VAL A 71 16.24 -3.97 0.65
C VAL A 71 14.77 -3.57 0.69
N VAL A 72 14.47 -2.35 0.26
CA VAL A 72 13.09 -1.94 -0.07
C VAL A 72 12.80 -2.42 -1.49
N TYR A 73 11.94 -3.44 -1.60
CA TYR A 73 11.50 -3.97 -2.89
C TYR A 73 10.14 -3.38 -3.27
N ALA A 74 10.10 -2.51 -4.28
CA ALA A 74 8.91 -1.80 -4.74
C ALA A 74 8.69 -1.92 -6.27
N ALA A 75 9.24 -2.98 -6.90
CA ALA A 75 8.97 -3.27 -8.30
C ALA A 75 7.54 -3.77 -8.49
N ALA A 76 6.89 -3.36 -9.58
CA ALA A 76 5.52 -3.78 -9.88
C ALA A 76 5.43 -5.31 -10.04
N ALA A 77 4.50 -5.94 -9.32
CA ALA A 77 4.31 -7.39 -9.33
C ALA A 77 2.94 -7.83 -9.90
N ASN A 78 2.02 -6.90 -10.17
CA ASN A 78 0.64 -7.20 -10.55
C ASN A 78 0.50 -8.15 -11.76
N LEU A 79 1.38 -7.98 -12.76
CA LEU A 79 1.39 -8.80 -13.98
C LEU A 79 2.55 -9.81 -14.03
N ARG A 80 3.45 -9.80 -13.03
CA ARG A 80 4.62 -10.67 -12.94
C ARG A 80 4.94 -11.11 -11.50
N PRO A 81 3.97 -11.67 -10.76
CA PRO A 81 4.18 -12.00 -9.35
C PRO A 81 5.29 -13.05 -9.13
N ALA A 82 5.46 -14.00 -10.05
CA ALA A 82 6.49 -15.02 -9.94
C ALA A 82 7.92 -14.43 -10.05
N ASP A 83 8.14 -13.46 -10.94
CA ASP A 83 9.44 -12.79 -11.07
C ASP A 83 9.74 -11.96 -9.80
N ALA A 84 8.74 -11.24 -9.28
CA ALA A 84 8.89 -10.48 -8.04
C ALA A 84 9.25 -11.39 -6.85
N ILE A 85 8.64 -12.56 -6.73
CA ILE A 85 9.00 -13.57 -5.74
C ILE A 85 10.45 -14.03 -5.96
N GLY A 86 10.85 -14.32 -7.21
CA GLY A 86 12.21 -14.72 -7.55
C GLY A 86 13.27 -13.68 -7.18
N ASP A 87 13.00 -12.40 -7.45
CA ASP A 87 13.86 -11.29 -7.04
C ASP A 87 14.02 -11.26 -5.51
N MET A 88 12.90 -11.30 -4.77
CA MET A 88 12.90 -11.25 -3.31
C MET A 88 13.57 -12.48 -2.68
N VAL A 89 13.38 -13.67 -3.24
CA VAL A 89 14.10 -14.90 -2.86
C VAL A 89 15.61 -14.73 -3.02
N SER A 90 16.06 -14.11 -4.11
CA SER A 90 17.48 -13.88 -4.36
C SER A 90 18.10 -12.93 -3.32
N ILE A 91 17.35 -11.87 -2.94
CA ILE A 91 17.76 -10.90 -1.92
C ILE A 91 17.86 -11.58 -0.56
N LEU A 92 16.83 -12.35 -0.16
CA LEU A 92 16.82 -13.05 1.12
C LEU A 92 17.96 -14.08 1.22
N ARG A 93 18.21 -14.89 0.16
CA ARG A 93 19.32 -15.84 0.09
C ARG A 93 20.69 -15.17 0.18
N ALA A 94 20.80 -13.93 -0.27
CA ALA A 94 21.99 -13.11 -0.12
C ALA A 94 22.17 -12.53 1.30
N GLY A 95 21.34 -12.94 2.27
CA GLY A 95 21.44 -12.52 3.66
C GLY A 95 20.95 -11.08 3.92
N LYS A 96 20.02 -10.59 3.14
CA LYS A 96 19.46 -9.24 3.27
C LYS A 96 17.97 -9.29 3.61
N ASN A 97 17.56 -8.52 4.61
CA ASN A 97 16.13 -8.36 4.92
C ASN A 97 15.38 -7.72 3.75
N VAL A 98 14.12 -8.06 3.58
CA VAL A 98 13.25 -7.48 2.53
C VAL A 98 12.05 -6.82 3.17
N VAL A 99 11.81 -5.55 2.82
CA VAL A 99 10.54 -4.86 3.09
C VAL A 99 9.90 -4.49 1.75
N SER A 100 8.64 -4.89 1.54
CA SER A 100 7.98 -4.79 0.24
C SER A 100 6.53 -4.31 0.33
N CYS A 101 6.02 -3.71 -0.75
CA CYS A 101 4.60 -3.49 -1.00
C CYS A 101 4.10 -4.19 -2.27
N SER A 102 4.94 -5.01 -2.91
CA SER A 102 4.71 -5.47 -4.29
C SER A 102 3.72 -6.61 -4.41
N VAL A 103 3.58 -7.45 -3.39
CA VAL A 103 2.67 -8.60 -3.37
C VAL A 103 1.78 -8.50 -2.14
N VAL A 104 0.62 -7.86 -2.30
CA VAL A 104 -0.33 -7.52 -1.23
C VAL A 104 -0.67 -8.69 -0.30
N PRO A 105 -1.00 -9.91 -0.78
CA PRO A 105 -1.37 -11.03 0.09
C PRO A 105 -0.30 -11.38 1.14
N LEU A 106 0.97 -11.12 0.86
CA LEU A 106 2.09 -11.43 1.75
C LEU A 106 2.14 -10.56 3.02
N VAL A 107 1.18 -9.66 3.22
CA VAL A 107 1.00 -8.92 4.48
C VAL A 107 0.72 -9.86 5.66
N TYR A 108 0.09 -11.02 5.37
CA TYR A 108 -0.11 -12.09 6.34
C TYR A 108 0.25 -13.44 5.72
N PRO A 109 1.55 -13.81 5.72
CA PRO A 109 2.08 -14.95 4.96
C PRO A 109 1.47 -16.31 5.33
N ASP A 110 0.95 -16.47 6.55
CA ASP A 110 0.35 -17.72 7.02
C ASP A 110 -1.00 -18.05 6.34
N ARG A 111 -1.53 -17.14 5.54
CA ARG A 111 -2.79 -17.29 4.79
C ARG A 111 -2.63 -17.08 3.29
N VAL A 112 -1.42 -17.20 2.80
CA VAL A 112 -1.09 -17.12 1.38
C VAL A 112 -0.84 -18.52 0.83
N ASP A 113 -1.14 -18.71 -0.45
CA ASP A 113 -0.82 -19.97 -1.14
C ASP A 113 0.67 -20.31 -0.95
N ALA A 114 0.94 -21.59 -0.64
CA ALA A 114 2.29 -22.09 -0.40
C ALA A 114 3.24 -21.80 -1.58
N ALA A 115 2.74 -21.76 -2.81
CA ALA A 115 3.54 -21.44 -3.99
C ALA A 115 4.18 -20.05 -3.91
N PHE A 116 3.56 -19.09 -3.20
CA PHE A 116 4.12 -17.75 -2.96
C PHE A 116 4.93 -17.67 -1.68
N ALA A 117 4.46 -18.29 -0.59
CA ALA A 117 5.05 -18.14 0.74
C ALA A 117 6.29 -19.03 0.95
N GLU A 118 6.26 -20.30 0.52
CA GLU A 118 7.34 -21.26 0.83
C GLU A 118 8.70 -20.89 0.22
N PRO A 119 8.82 -20.43 -1.05
CA PRO A 119 10.11 -20.02 -1.58
C PRO A 119 10.75 -18.87 -0.78
N LEU A 120 9.93 -17.93 -0.29
CA LEU A 120 10.39 -16.82 0.55
C LEU A 120 10.78 -17.32 1.95
N ARG A 121 10.00 -18.24 2.54
CA ARG A 121 10.27 -18.83 3.85
C ARG A 121 11.61 -19.57 3.87
N GLU A 122 11.83 -20.43 2.88
CA GLU A 122 13.10 -21.15 2.71
C GLU A 122 14.29 -20.20 2.52
N ALA A 123 14.09 -19.15 1.70
CA ALA A 123 15.13 -18.16 1.43
C ALA A 123 15.47 -17.33 2.68
N ALA A 124 14.48 -16.89 3.43
CA ALA A 124 14.65 -16.16 4.68
C ALA A 124 15.39 -17.00 5.72
N ALA A 125 15.03 -18.28 5.87
CA ALA A 125 15.70 -19.21 6.75
C ALA A 125 17.16 -19.46 6.34
N ALA A 126 17.42 -19.65 5.04
CA ALA A 126 18.76 -19.88 4.50
C ALA A 126 19.66 -18.65 4.67
N GLY A 127 19.13 -17.44 4.50
CA GLY A 127 19.87 -16.19 4.67
C GLY A 127 19.97 -15.71 6.11
N GLY A 128 19.19 -16.29 7.05
CA GLY A 128 19.09 -15.83 8.43
C GLY A 128 18.52 -14.43 8.57
N VAL A 129 17.55 -14.06 7.73
CA VAL A 129 16.96 -12.73 7.59
C VAL A 129 15.43 -12.78 7.52
N SER A 130 14.82 -11.60 7.50
CA SER A 130 13.36 -11.46 7.54
C SER A 130 12.78 -10.85 6.26
N PHE A 131 11.56 -11.28 5.95
CA PHE A 131 10.71 -10.70 4.93
C PHE A 131 9.47 -10.06 5.56
N PHE A 132 9.10 -8.87 5.13
CA PHE A 132 7.92 -8.16 5.61
C PHE A 132 7.22 -7.40 4.47
N THR A 133 5.94 -7.64 4.30
CA THR A 133 5.09 -6.85 3.39
C THR A 133 4.27 -5.84 4.18
N THR A 134 4.29 -4.58 3.73
CA THR A 134 3.53 -3.50 4.35
C THR A 134 3.32 -2.35 3.35
N GLY A 135 2.41 -1.45 3.67
CA GLY A 135 2.05 -0.28 2.89
C GLY A 135 1.01 0.55 3.63
N ILE A 136 0.14 1.23 2.88
CA ILE A 136 -1.03 1.90 3.46
C ILE A 136 -2.25 0.98 3.41
N ASP A 137 -2.51 0.36 2.27
CA ASP A 137 -3.55 -0.63 2.04
C ASP A 137 -2.99 -1.75 1.13
N SER A 138 -2.67 -2.84 1.71
CA SER A 138 -2.62 -3.30 3.10
C SER A 138 -1.35 -2.86 3.83
N GLY A 139 -1.30 -3.08 5.15
CA GLY A 139 -0.11 -2.89 5.98
C GLY A 139 -0.25 -1.78 7.03
N PHE A 140 -1.33 -0.97 6.94
CA PHE A 140 -1.65 0.01 7.98
C PHE A 140 -3.16 0.28 8.11
N ALA A 141 -3.82 0.87 7.11
CA ALA A 141 -5.19 1.36 7.24
C ALA A 141 -6.21 0.25 7.44
N ASN A 142 -6.01 -0.92 6.80
CA ASN A 142 -6.96 -2.03 6.81
C ASN A 142 -6.65 -3.08 7.91
N ASP A 143 -5.50 -2.99 8.56
CA ASP A 143 -5.04 -3.99 9.53
C ASP A 143 -4.50 -3.35 10.82
N VAL A 144 -3.39 -2.64 10.79
CA VAL A 144 -2.73 -2.11 11.98
C VAL A 144 -3.58 -1.05 12.69
N LEU A 145 -4.14 -0.09 11.93
CA LEU A 145 -4.96 0.98 12.51
C LEU A 145 -6.20 0.45 13.23
N PRO A 146 -7.05 -0.41 12.62
CA PRO A 146 -8.16 -1.01 13.34
C PRO A 146 -7.72 -1.84 14.55
N LEU A 147 -6.63 -2.62 14.47
CA LEU A 147 -6.11 -3.35 15.62
C LEU A 147 -5.72 -2.43 16.78
N VAL A 148 -5.04 -1.32 16.50
CA VAL A 148 -4.70 -0.32 17.54
C VAL A 148 -5.96 0.27 18.16
N LEU A 149 -6.97 0.61 17.36
CA LEU A 149 -8.24 1.16 17.85
C LEU A 149 -9.01 0.17 18.73
N THR A 150 -8.95 -1.14 18.44
CA THR A 150 -9.61 -2.17 19.25
C THR A 150 -9.04 -2.27 20.67
N GLY A 151 -7.83 -1.79 20.91
CA GLY A 151 -7.19 -1.80 22.23
C GLY A 151 -7.93 -1.02 23.31
N VAL A 152 -8.91 -0.17 22.96
CA VAL A 152 -9.78 0.54 23.90
C VAL A 152 -11.21 -0.01 23.94
N SER A 153 -11.48 -1.16 23.31
CA SER A 153 -12.79 -1.81 23.30
C SER A 153 -12.92 -2.80 24.45
N ARG A 154 -14.10 -2.79 25.08
CA ARG A 154 -14.52 -3.84 26.03
C ARG A 154 -15.21 -5.01 25.32
N VAL A 155 -15.92 -4.72 24.22
CA VAL A 155 -16.63 -5.69 23.39
C VAL A 155 -16.49 -5.24 21.94
N ILE A 156 -16.17 -6.15 21.05
CA ILE A 156 -16.14 -5.95 19.59
C ILE A 156 -17.18 -6.89 18.99
N LYS A 157 -18.09 -6.36 18.18
CA LYS A 157 -19.06 -7.13 17.40
C LYS A 157 -18.66 -7.21 15.94
N SER A 158 -18.19 -6.08 15.39
CA SER A 158 -17.67 -6.04 14.02
C SER A 158 -16.64 -4.94 13.86
N VAL A 159 -15.79 -5.12 12.84
CA VAL A 159 -14.80 -4.14 12.37
C VAL A 159 -14.99 -3.97 10.86
N ARG A 160 -15.26 -2.75 10.43
CA ARG A 160 -15.32 -2.39 9.01
C ARG A 160 -14.24 -1.37 8.71
N VAL A 161 -13.50 -1.58 7.64
CA VAL A 161 -12.62 -0.58 7.06
C VAL A 161 -13.09 -0.25 5.66
N THR A 162 -13.28 1.03 5.38
CA THR A 162 -13.69 1.52 4.08
C THR A 162 -12.59 2.41 3.51
N GLU A 163 -12.01 1.99 2.39
CA GLU A 163 -11.22 2.87 1.53
C GLU A 163 -12.17 3.65 0.62
N MET A 164 -12.01 4.96 0.54
CA MET A 164 -12.79 5.82 -0.35
C MET A 164 -11.83 6.76 -1.07
N PHE A 165 -11.50 6.46 -2.33
CA PHE A 165 -10.58 7.26 -3.13
C PHE A 165 -11.11 7.54 -4.53
N ASN A 166 -10.83 8.76 -4.99
CA ASN A 166 -10.97 9.15 -6.38
C ASN A 166 -9.60 8.96 -7.08
N TYR A 167 -9.54 8.04 -8.03
CA TYR A 167 -8.31 7.65 -8.72
C TYR A 167 -8.04 8.47 -10.00
N ALA A 168 -8.74 9.58 -10.19
CA ALA A 168 -8.52 10.46 -11.33
C ALA A 168 -7.09 11.00 -11.44
N THR A 169 -6.39 11.12 -10.30
CA THR A 169 -4.99 11.58 -10.20
C THR A 169 -3.97 10.45 -10.07
N TYR A 170 -4.43 9.19 -9.96
CA TYR A 170 -3.53 8.06 -9.72
C TYR A 170 -2.58 7.83 -10.90
N PRO A 171 -1.25 7.89 -10.70
CA PRO A 171 -0.30 7.99 -11.82
C PRO A 171 -0.06 6.67 -12.56
N ASP A 172 -0.43 5.53 -11.97
CA ASP A 172 -0.28 4.21 -12.60
C ASP A 172 -1.47 3.93 -13.51
N LYS A 173 -1.32 4.26 -14.80
CA LYS A 173 -2.36 4.08 -15.81
C LYS A 173 -2.72 2.61 -16.04
N ASP A 174 -1.77 1.70 -15.90
CA ASP A 174 -2.04 0.27 -16.08
C ASP A 174 -2.93 -0.24 -14.93
N ALA A 175 -2.68 0.22 -13.70
CA ALA A 175 -3.55 -0.07 -12.57
C ALA A 175 -4.97 0.47 -12.80
N VAL A 176 -5.11 1.73 -13.22
CA VAL A 176 -6.42 2.39 -13.42
C VAL A 176 -7.21 1.75 -14.56
N TYR A 177 -6.60 1.60 -15.73
CA TYR A 177 -7.33 1.24 -16.96
C TYR A 177 -7.34 -0.26 -17.26
N GLU A 178 -6.29 -1.00 -16.90
CA GLU A 178 -6.21 -2.44 -17.24
C GLU A 178 -6.57 -3.33 -16.02
N ILE A 179 -6.08 -3.00 -14.83
CA ILE A 179 -6.33 -3.83 -13.64
C ILE A 179 -7.70 -3.54 -13.05
N LEU A 180 -8.06 -2.26 -12.84
CA LEU A 180 -9.37 -1.84 -12.31
C LEU A 180 -10.43 -1.73 -13.41
N GLY A 181 -10.03 -1.53 -14.67
CA GLY A 181 -10.92 -1.51 -15.82
C GLY A 181 -11.74 -0.22 -15.98
N PHE A 182 -11.30 0.90 -15.40
CA PHE A 182 -11.95 2.18 -15.65
C PHE A 182 -11.82 2.60 -17.12
N GLY A 183 -12.86 3.23 -17.67
CA GLY A 183 -12.90 3.58 -19.09
C GLY A 183 -13.08 2.38 -20.04
N LYS A 184 -13.20 1.15 -19.53
CA LYS A 184 -13.53 -0.04 -20.33
C LYS A 184 -15.04 -0.25 -20.41
N PRO A 185 -15.54 -0.93 -21.47
CA PRO A 185 -16.96 -1.31 -21.55
C PRO A 185 -17.36 -2.21 -20.36
N PRO A 186 -18.66 -2.21 -19.96
CA PRO A 186 -19.11 -3.02 -18.82
C PRO A 186 -18.90 -4.53 -18.98
N GLU A 187 -18.80 -5.03 -20.23
CA GLU A 187 -18.53 -6.45 -20.53
C GLU A 187 -17.06 -6.83 -20.32
N PHE A 188 -16.17 -5.86 -20.22
CA PHE A 188 -14.75 -6.12 -19.94
C PHE A 188 -14.59 -6.66 -18.52
N THR A 189 -14.01 -7.84 -18.39
CA THR A 189 -13.66 -8.41 -17.08
C THR A 189 -12.31 -7.88 -16.66
N ALA A 190 -12.30 -6.83 -15.85
CA ALA A 190 -11.09 -6.31 -15.24
C ALA A 190 -10.49 -7.34 -14.28
N PHE A 191 -9.16 -7.39 -14.16
CA PHE A 191 -8.47 -8.32 -13.26
C PHE A 191 -8.96 -8.18 -11.81
N ALA A 192 -9.07 -6.95 -11.31
CA ALA A 192 -9.53 -6.69 -9.95
C ALA A 192 -11.01 -7.01 -9.71
N ALA A 193 -11.82 -7.11 -10.78
CA ALA A 193 -13.23 -7.46 -10.69
C ALA A 193 -13.52 -8.95 -11.00
N ALA A 194 -12.48 -9.73 -11.31
CA ALA A 194 -12.65 -11.17 -11.56
C ALA A 194 -12.95 -11.90 -10.24
N PRO A 195 -13.85 -12.90 -10.27
CA PRO A 195 -14.23 -13.64 -9.07
C PRO A 195 -13.02 -14.21 -8.32
N GLY A 196 -12.97 -14.02 -7.01
CA GLY A 196 -11.90 -14.50 -6.13
C GLY A 196 -10.67 -13.60 -6.07
N MET A 197 -10.55 -12.58 -6.92
CA MET A 197 -9.34 -11.75 -6.95
C MET A 197 -9.27 -10.78 -5.77
N PHE A 198 -10.40 -10.26 -5.33
CA PHE A 198 -10.43 -9.41 -4.14
C PHE A 198 -10.15 -10.24 -2.88
N THR A 199 -10.73 -11.45 -2.79
CA THR A 199 -10.42 -12.42 -1.73
C THR A 199 -8.94 -12.84 -1.75
N PHE A 200 -8.35 -13.06 -2.93
CA PHE A 200 -6.92 -13.36 -3.05
C PHE A 200 -6.05 -12.23 -2.48
N GLY A 201 -6.35 -10.99 -2.81
CA GLY A 201 -5.58 -9.82 -2.36
C GLY A 201 -5.77 -9.51 -0.87
N TRP A 202 -7.01 -9.40 -0.42
CA TRP A 202 -7.35 -8.86 0.90
C TRP A 202 -7.86 -9.90 1.90
N GLY A 203 -8.07 -11.15 1.51
CA GLY A 203 -8.37 -12.24 2.44
C GLY A 203 -7.32 -12.39 3.55
N PRO A 204 -6.01 -12.42 3.23
CA PRO A 204 -4.96 -12.42 4.25
C PRO A 204 -5.04 -11.25 5.24
N VAL A 205 -5.45 -10.05 4.79
CA VAL A 205 -5.63 -8.87 5.67
C VAL A 205 -6.71 -9.12 6.71
N LEU A 206 -7.87 -9.64 6.30
CA LEU A 206 -8.94 -10.01 7.24
C LEU A 206 -8.50 -11.11 8.20
N HIS A 207 -7.74 -12.10 7.73
CA HIS A 207 -7.18 -13.13 8.60
C HIS A 207 -6.15 -12.57 9.59
N GLN A 208 -5.36 -11.55 9.23
CA GLN A 208 -4.45 -10.85 10.14
C GLN A 208 -5.23 -10.11 11.24
N LEU A 209 -6.31 -9.40 10.87
CA LEU A 209 -7.21 -8.76 11.85
C LEU A 209 -7.79 -9.79 12.83
N ALA A 210 -8.32 -10.88 12.33
CA ALA A 210 -8.89 -11.95 13.14
C ALA A 210 -7.86 -12.57 14.09
N ALA A 211 -6.65 -12.86 13.58
CA ALA A 211 -5.56 -13.39 14.39
C ALA A 211 -5.14 -12.42 15.50
N GLY A 212 -5.03 -11.13 15.20
CA GLY A 212 -4.71 -10.09 16.18
C GLY A 212 -5.78 -9.94 17.28
N LEU A 213 -7.01 -10.34 16.99
CA LEU A 213 -8.14 -10.35 17.95
C LEU A 213 -8.40 -11.73 18.56
N GLY A 214 -7.59 -12.74 18.26
CA GLY A 214 -7.67 -14.07 18.84
C GLY A 214 -8.86 -14.89 18.34
N VAL A 215 -9.42 -14.59 17.16
CA VAL A 215 -10.54 -15.32 16.55
C VAL A 215 -10.14 -15.89 15.19
N LYS A 216 -10.97 -16.78 14.64
CA LYS A 216 -10.76 -17.36 13.31
C LYS A 216 -11.92 -17.00 12.41
N ILE A 217 -11.62 -16.70 11.16
CA ILE A 217 -12.62 -16.53 10.12
C ILE A 217 -13.00 -17.92 9.60
N ASP A 218 -14.32 -18.19 9.56
CA ASP A 218 -14.89 -19.45 9.09
C ASP A 218 -15.11 -19.42 7.57
N ASP A 219 -15.53 -18.26 7.04
CA ASP A 219 -15.87 -18.08 5.64
C ASP A 219 -15.56 -16.65 5.17
N LEU A 220 -15.32 -16.50 3.87
CA LEU A 220 -15.10 -15.23 3.20
C LEU A 220 -16.10 -15.09 2.04
N ALA A 221 -16.75 -13.94 1.96
CA ALA A 221 -17.62 -13.60 0.82
C ALA A 221 -17.21 -12.28 0.20
N GLU A 222 -17.01 -12.27 -1.11
CA GLU A 222 -16.73 -11.04 -1.87
C GLU A 222 -17.93 -10.60 -2.71
N ASN A 223 -18.05 -9.30 -2.89
CA ASN A 223 -18.99 -8.68 -3.81
C ASN A 223 -18.30 -7.54 -4.56
N VAL A 224 -18.52 -7.45 -5.87
CA VAL A 224 -18.00 -6.38 -6.71
C VAL A 224 -19.13 -5.73 -7.47
N GLU A 225 -19.26 -4.42 -7.29
CA GLU A 225 -20.22 -3.56 -7.96
C GLU A 225 -19.49 -2.59 -8.87
N ARG A 226 -20.02 -2.30 -10.06
CA ARG A 226 -19.45 -1.32 -10.99
C ARG A 226 -20.53 -0.36 -11.48
N ILE A 227 -20.18 0.91 -11.61
CA ILE A 227 -21.05 1.95 -12.16
C ILE A 227 -20.49 2.39 -13.50
N VAL A 228 -21.35 2.42 -14.49
CA VAL A 228 -21.07 2.97 -15.81
C VAL A 228 -21.37 4.46 -15.77
N SER A 229 -20.48 5.29 -16.31
CA SER A 229 -20.73 6.72 -16.47
C SER A 229 -21.59 6.96 -17.69
N ASP A 230 -22.67 7.69 -17.55
CA ASP A 230 -23.52 8.09 -18.67
C ASP A 230 -22.86 9.17 -19.56
N GLU A 231 -21.93 9.94 -18.99
CA GLU A 231 -21.25 11.05 -19.64
C GLU A 231 -19.75 10.79 -19.80
N SER A 232 -19.18 11.34 -20.88
CA SER A 232 -17.72 11.40 -21.04
C SER A 232 -17.14 12.52 -20.20
N PHE A 233 -15.96 12.28 -19.61
CA PHE A 233 -15.23 13.31 -18.88
C PHE A 233 -13.71 13.06 -18.94
N ASP A 234 -12.96 14.14 -18.77
CA ASP A 234 -11.49 14.08 -18.69
C ASP A 234 -11.04 14.05 -17.24
N THR A 235 -9.90 13.39 -17.02
CA THR A 235 -9.18 13.33 -15.76
C THR A 235 -7.70 13.71 -15.98
N PRO A 236 -6.95 14.06 -14.94
CA PRO A 236 -5.51 14.28 -15.07
C PRO A 236 -4.73 13.12 -15.70
N THR A 237 -5.24 11.89 -15.58
CA THR A 237 -4.56 10.68 -16.08
C THR A 237 -5.08 10.20 -17.43
N GLY A 238 -6.25 10.66 -17.89
CA GLY A 238 -6.82 10.25 -19.18
C GLY A 238 -8.29 10.60 -19.34
N HIS A 239 -8.93 9.99 -20.35
CA HIS A 239 -10.32 10.20 -20.72
C HIS A 239 -11.18 8.99 -20.34
N ILE A 240 -12.33 9.22 -19.75
CA ILE A 240 -13.36 8.23 -19.48
C ILE A 240 -14.52 8.52 -20.43
N ALA A 241 -14.81 7.60 -21.34
CA ALA A 241 -15.90 7.75 -22.30
C ALA A 241 -17.26 7.42 -21.65
N GLY A 242 -18.31 8.08 -22.07
CA GLY A 242 -19.68 7.71 -21.69
C GLY A 242 -19.99 6.27 -22.12
N GLY A 243 -20.74 5.55 -21.32
CA GLY A 243 -21.01 4.12 -21.50
C GLY A 243 -19.90 3.19 -21.00
N THR A 244 -18.88 3.71 -20.31
CA THR A 244 -17.78 2.91 -19.74
C THR A 244 -17.75 2.96 -18.21
N VAL A 245 -17.03 2.02 -17.59
CA VAL A 245 -16.92 1.93 -16.12
C VAL A 245 -16.22 3.16 -15.56
N GLY A 246 -16.88 3.85 -14.63
CA GLY A 246 -16.37 5.05 -13.97
C GLY A 246 -16.19 4.92 -12.45
N ALA A 247 -16.81 3.91 -11.83
CA ALA A 247 -16.63 3.61 -10.41
C ALA A 247 -16.73 2.11 -10.14
N MET A 248 -16.04 1.64 -9.10
CA MET A 248 -16.07 0.26 -8.64
C MET A 248 -16.09 0.23 -7.10
N ARG A 249 -16.88 -0.71 -6.56
CA ARG A 249 -16.90 -1.03 -5.15
C ARG A 249 -16.66 -2.51 -4.96
N SER A 250 -15.62 -2.86 -4.20
CA SER A 250 -15.28 -4.24 -3.87
C SER A 250 -15.40 -4.42 -2.36
N THR A 251 -16.26 -5.35 -1.93
CA THR A 251 -16.48 -5.64 -0.51
C THR A 251 -16.05 -7.07 -0.22
N LEU A 252 -15.24 -7.26 0.81
CA LEU A 252 -14.87 -8.57 1.33
C LEU A 252 -15.36 -8.67 2.78
N THR A 253 -16.15 -9.69 3.07
CA THR A 253 -16.72 -9.96 4.39
C THR A 253 -16.16 -11.26 4.95
N GLY A 254 -15.57 -11.19 6.14
CA GLY A 254 -15.14 -12.34 6.93
C GLY A 254 -16.16 -12.66 8.03
N TYR A 255 -16.54 -13.92 8.10
CA TYR A 255 -17.54 -14.43 9.06
C TYR A 255 -16.85 -15.14 10.21
N VAL A 256 -17.35 -14.91 11.43
CA VAL A 256 -16.96 -15.60 12.66
C VAL A 256 -18.21 -16.15 13.31
N ASP A 257 -18.28 -17.44 13.58
CA ASP A 257 -19.46 -18.14 14.09
C ASP A 257 -20.72 -17.87 13.23
N GLY A 258 -20.53 -17.74 11.91
CA GLY A 258 -21.59 -17.45 10.96
C GLY A 258 -22.07 -16.00 10.93
N ALA A 259 -21.52 -15.10 11.76
CA ALA A 259 -21.85 -13.68 11.76
C ALA A 259 -20.84 -12.84 10.95
N PRO A 260 -21.27 -11.84 10.15
CA PRO A 260 -20.38 -10.94 9.44
C PRO A 260 -19.64 -10.04 10.46
N THR A 261 -18.36 -10.31 10.65
CA THR A 261 -17.55 -9.68 11.71
C THR A 261 -16.51 -8.72 11.17
N PHE A 262 -15.83 -9.07 10.09
CA PHE A 262 -14.79 -8.24 9.50
C PHE A 262 -15.17 -7.84 8.07
N VAL A 263 -15.03 -6.57 7.73
CA VAL A 263 -15.35 -6.09 6.39
C VAL A 263 -14.26 -5.14 5.89
N ILE A 264 -13.75 -5.43 4.69
CA ILE A 264 -12.98 -4.47 3.89
C ILE A 264 -13.89 -4.04 2.73
N ASP A 265 -13.96 -2.73 2.50
CA ASP A 265 -14.86 -2.11 1.52
C ASP A 265 -14.06 -1.06 0.74
N HIS A 266 -13.70 -1.34 -0.52
CA HIS A 266 -12.98 -0.42 -1.39
C HIS A 266 -13.96 0.29 -2.32
N VAL A 267 -14.05 1.58 -2.21
CA VAL A 267 -14.90 2.46 -3.00
C VAL A 267 -14.03 3.37 -3.85
N THR A 268 -13.82 2.97 -5.09
CA THR A 268 -12.94 3.67 -6.04
C THR A 268 -13.76 4.35 -7.12
N ARG A 269 -13.49 5.64 -7.37
CA ARG A 269 -14.18 6.45 -8.35
C ARG A 269 -13.18 7.17 -9.26
N MET A 270 -13.60 7.48 -10.48
CA MET A 270 -12.87 8.39 -11.39
C MET A 270 -13.44 9.83 -11.35
N ARG A 271 -14.59 10.01 -10.69
CA ARG A 271 -15.26 11.31 -10.48
C ARG A 271 -16.11 11.23 -9.21
N ASP A 272 -16.02 12.22 -8.34
CA ASP A 272 -16.60 12.20 -6.98
C ASP A 272 -18.12 12.08 -6.94
N ASP A 273 -18.80 12.55 -7.98
CA ASP A 273 -20.26 12.51 -8.10
C ASP A 273 -20.80 11.20 -8.68
N LEU A 274 -19.91 10.27 -9.10
CA LEU A 274 -20.33 8.92 -9.47
C LEU A 274 -20.72 8.12 -8.23
N ALA A 275 -21.75 7.28 -8.37
CA ALA A 275 -22.25 6.42 -7.29
C ALA A 275 -22.53 7.19 -5.98
N PRO A 276 -23.41 8.19 -5.95
CA PRO A 276 -23.65 9.04 -4.78
C PRO A 276 -24.18 8.27 -3.57
N ASP A 277 -24.82 7.11 -3.78
CA ASP A 277 -25.36 6.25 -2.72
C ASP A 277 -24.29 5.37 -2.05
N TRP A 278 -23.09 5.28 -2.62
CA TRP A 278 -21.98 4.57 -1.98
C TRP A 278 -21.33 5.43 -0.89
N PRO A 279 -20.58 4.82 0.06
CA PRO A 279 -19.86 5.58 1.07
C PRO A 279 -19.10 6.77 0.50
N GLN A 280 -19.21 7.93 1.16
CA GLN A 280 -18.57 9.17 0.75
C GLN A 280 -17.53 9.58 1.80
N PRO A 281 -16.36 10.12 1.39
CA PRO A 281 -15.36 10.63 2.32
C PRO A 281 -15.81 12.00 2.88
N HIS A 282 -15.62 12.20 4.18
CA HIS A 282 -15.72 13.52 4.80
C HIS A 282 -14.32 14.12 4.90
N ILE A 283 -13.90 14.84 3.88
CA ILE A 283 -12.57 15.41 3.82
C ILE A 283 -12.50 16.78 4.52
N SER A 284 -11.40 16.99 5.24
CA SER A 284 -11.07 18.26 5.90
C SER A 284 -10.04 19.06 5.10
N ILE A 285 -9.18 18.40 4.34
CA ILE A 285 -8.18 18.99 3.48
C ILE A 285 -8.79 19.12 2.08
N PRO A 286 -9.08 20.35 1.58
CA PRO A 286 -9.64 20.48 0.24
C PRO A 286 -8.66 19.97 -0.81
N PRO A 287 -9.14 19.19 -1.82
CA PRO A 287 -8.26 18.71 -2.88
C PRO A 287 -7.75 19.86 -3.73
N ARG A 288 -6.59 19.66 -4.35
CA ARG A 288 -6.03 20.60 -5.31
C ARG A 288 -6.97 20.77 -6.49
N ASP A 289 -7.26 22.01 -6.86
CA ASP A 289 -8.00 22.29 -8.09
C ASP A 289 -7.07 22.10 -9.31
N LEU A 290 -7.33 21.05 -10.08
CA LEU A 290 -6.61 20.73 -11.31
C LEU A 290 -7.41 21.09 -12.57
N GLY A 291 -8.57 21.75 -12.42
CA GLY A 291 -9.43 22.15 -13.53
C GLY A 291 -10.31 21.02 -14.11
N TYR A 292 -10.38 19.88 -13.44
CA TYR A 292 -11.18 18.71 -13.86
C TYR A 292 -12.49 18.55 -13.06
N GLY A 293 -12.87 19.56 -12.27
CA GLY A 293 -14.08 19.53 -11.45
C GLY A 293 -14.10 18.37 -10.46
N PRO A 294 -15.15 17.51 -10.47
CA PRO A 294 -15.26 16.38 -9.54
C PRO A 294 -14.20 15.29 -9.69
N ALA A 295 -13.40 15.26 -10.75
CA ALA A 295 -12.28 14.36 -10.94
C ALA A 295 -11.02 14.93 -10.23
N SER A 296 -11.08 15.02 -8.89
CA SER A 296 -10.19 15.84 -8.07
C SER A 296 -9.21 15.05 -7.20
N GLY A 297 -9.25 13.71 -7.22
CA GLY A 297 -8.29 12.88 -6.47
C GLY A 297 -8.44 12.93 -4.95
N ARG A 298 -9.64 13.19 -4.41
CA ARG A 298 -9.88 13.17 -2.95
C ARG A 298 -10.02 11.76 -2.40
N GLY A 299 -9.65 11.54 -1.13
CA GLY A 299 -9.83 10.24 -0.48
C GLY A 299 -9.41 10.18 0.97
N LEU A 300 -9.90 9.15 1.66
CA LEU A 300 -9.53 8.78 3.03
C LEU A 300 -9.88 7.32 3.32
N TYR A 301 -9.39 6.82 4.45
CA TYR A 301 -9.82 5.56 5.07
C TYR A 301 -10.74 5.82 6.24
N ARG A 302 -11.74 4.97 6.40
CA ARG A 302 -12.66 5.00 7.55
C ARG A 302 -12.64 3.65 8.24
N VAL A 303 -12.37 3.65 9.55
CA VAL A 303 -12.51 2.48 10.42
C VAL A 303 -13.74 2.65 11.28
N GLU A 304 -14.63 1.68 11.27
CA GLU A 304 -15.84 1.61 12.11
C GLU A 304 -15.80 0.32 12.93
N ILE A 305 -15.91 0.45 14.24
CA ILE A 305 -15.96 -0.68 15.17
C ILE A 305 -17.30 -0.62 15.88
N ASP A 306 -18.17 -1.62 15.64
CA ASP A 306 -19.37 -1.81 16.43
C ASP A 306 -19.02 -2.63 17.68
N GLY A 307 -19.40 -2.10 18.83
CA GLY A 307 -19.05 -2.73 20.09
C GLY A 307 -19.35 -1.89 21.31
N SER A 308 -18.50 -1.99 22.31
CA SER A 308 -18.59 -1.19 23.54
C SER A 308 -17.22 -0.67 23.95
N PRO A 309 -16.91 0.61 23.72
CA PRO A 309 -17.70 1.58 22.96
C PRO A 309 -17.74 1.27 21.46
N SER A 310 -18.75 1.78 20.74
CA SER A 310 -18.68 1.88 19.28
C SER A 310 -17.79 3.06 18.90
N MET A 311 -16.99 2.90 17.84
CA MET A 311 -15.99 3.88 17.44
C MET A 311 -16.00 4.11 15.93
N ARG A 312 -15.67 5.32 15.52
CA ARG A 312 -15.38 5.68 14.13
C ARG A 312 -14.14 6.54 14.07
N CYS A 313 -13.23 6.17 13.20
CA CYS A 313 -12.02 6.93 12.90
C CYS A 313 -11.96 7.19 11.40
N GLU A 314 -11.76 8.43 10.99
CA GLU A 314 -11.45 8.79 9.61
C GLU A 314 -9.98 9.20 9.54
N PHE A 315 -9.24 8.53 8.68
CA PHE A 315 -7.82 8.74 8.46
C PHE A 315 -7.63 9.38 7.09
N GLU A 316 -7.52 10.70 7.10
CA GLU A 316 -7.26 11.53 5.94
C GLU A 316 -5.77 11.85 5.84
N MET A 317 -5.23 11.83 4.62
CA MET A 317 -3.86 12.21 4.35
C MET A 317 -3.78 12.93 3.00
N ALA A 318 -2.98 13.97 2.95
CA ALA A 318 -2.68 14.68 1.72
C ALA A 318 -1.27 15.28 1.78
N ASP A 319 -0.64 15.45 0.64
CA ASP A 319 0.58 16.22 0.47
C ASP A 319 0.33 17.27 -0.62
N ASP A 320 0.55 18.53 -0.31
CA ASP A 320 0.22 19.67 -1.19
C ASP A 320 -1.23 19.57 -1.76
N HIS A 321 -2.20 19.26 -0.89
CA HIS A 321 -3.61 19.07 -1.24
C HIS A 321 -3.90 17.90 -2.19
N ASP A 322 -2.97 16.98 -2.38
CA ASP A 322 -3.13 15.76 -3.17
C ASP A 322 -3.25 14.55 -2.22
N HIS A 323 -4.45 14.00 -2.12
CA HIS A 323 -4.76 12.86 -1.24
C HIS A 323 -4.13 11.56 -1.75
N ASP A 324 -4.05 11.36 -3.06
CA ASP A 324 -3.41 10.20 -3.65
C ASP A 324 -1.88 10.23 -3.39
N LEU A 325 -1.25 11.39 -3.58
CA LEU A 325 0.17 11.55 -3.21
C LEU A 325 0.38 11.32 -1.72
N GLY A 326 -0.49 11.86 -0.86
CA GLY A 326 -0.46 11.64 0.59
C GLY A 326 -0.53 10.16 0.95
N ALA A 327 -1.45 9.39 0.35
CA ALA A 327 -1.58 7.96 0.56
C ALA A 327 -0.34 7.19 0.08
N ARG A 328 0.23 7.55 -1.07
CA ARG A 328 1.47 6.93 -1.58
C ARG A 328 2.68 7.25 -0.69
N ILE A 329 2.79 8.49 -0.18
CA ILE A 329 3.83 8.86 0.80
C ILE A 329 3.66 8.05 2.08
N ALA A 330 2.44 7.91 2.61
CA ALA A 330 2.17 7.13 3.81
C ALA A 330 2.56 5.65 3.62
N GLY A 331 2.18 5.03 2.50
CA GLY A 331 2.54 3.65 2.17
C GLY A 331 4.05 3.45 2.04
N ALA A 332 4.75 4.33 1.32
CA ALA A 332 6.20 4.29 1.18
C ALA A 332 6.91 4.52 2.51
N SER A 333 6.45 5.49 3.32
CA SER A 333 7.00 5.77 4.64
C SER A 333 6.81 4.59 5.59
N ARG A 334 5.69 3.88 5.49
CA ARG A 334 5.44 2.68 6.30
C ARG A 334 6.49 1.60 6.03
N MET A 335 6.85 1.37 4.76
CA MET A 335 7.94 0.45 4.41
C MET A 335 9.29 0.91 5.00
N VAL A 336 9.64 2.17 4.79
CA VAL A 336 10.94 2.73 5.22
C VAL A 336 11.07 2.70 6.75
N ASN A 337 10.03 3.13 7.46
CA ASN A 337 10.03 3.17 8.93
C ASN A 337 10.03 1.77 9.56
N ALA A 338 9.62 0.71 8.83
CA ALA A 338 9.65 -0.66 9.32
C ALA A 338 11.07 -1.28 9.31
N ILE A 339 11.99 -0.75 8.49
CA ILE A 339 13.32 -1.35 8.29
C ILE A 339 14.05 -1.65 9.61
N PRO A 340 14.17 -0.70 10.58
CA PRO A 340 14.86 -0.99 11.83
C PRO A 340 14.25 -2.14 12.63
N ALA A 341 12.90 -2.23 12.66
CA ALA A 341 12.20 -3.30 13.37
C ALA A 341 12.38 -4.66 12.68
N VAL A 342 12.29 -4.68 11.34
CA VAL A 342 12.49 -5.90 10.52
C VAL A 342 13.92 -6.44 10.67
N CYS A 343 14.93 -5.56 10.65
CA CYS A 343 16.33 -5.96 10.85
C CYS A 343 16.63 -6.49 12.26
N GLN A 344 15.79 -6.19 13.24
CA GLN A 344 15.93 -6.65 14.63
C GLN A 344 15.05 -7.85 14.96
N ALA A 345 14.12 -8.19 14.09
CA ALA A 345 13.20 -9.30 14.29
C ALA A 345 13.90 -10.66 14.18
N GLN A 346 13.24 -11.71 14.70
CA GLN A 346 13.68 -13.08 14.44
C GLN A 346 13.52 -13.39 12.94
N PRO A 347 14.50 -14.07 12.31
CA PRO A 347 14.43 -14.41 10.90
C PRO A 347 13.16 -15.17 10.51
N GLY A 348 12.53 -14.78 9.42
CA GLY A 348 11.33 -15.43 8.91
C GLY A 348 10.44 -14.53 8.07
N LEU A 349 9.25 -15.04 7.73
CA LEU A 349 8.19 -14.24 7.12
C LEU A 349 7.38 -13.58 8.23
N LEU A 350 7.38 -12.26 8.23
CA LEU A 350 6.77 -11.44 9.28
C LEU A 350 5.44 -10.86 8.84
N SER A 351 4.53 -10.75 9.78
CA SER A 351 3.33 -9.93 9.71
C SER A 351 3.44 -8.71 10.63
N ALA A 352 2.47 -7.81 10.61
CA ALA A 352 2.44 -6.70 11.56
C ALA A 352 2.26 -7.16 13.03
N LEU A 353 1.81 -8.39 13.25
CA LEU A 353 1.64 -8.97 14.60
C LEU A 353 2.98 -9.42 15.22
N ASP A 354 4.03 -9.59 14.41
CA ASP A 354 5.35 -10.05 14.85
C ASP A 354 6.30 -8.88 15.17
N LEU A 355 5.92 -7.66 14.81
CA LEU A 355 6.74 -6.47 14.96
C LEU A 355 6.25 -5.58 16.12
N PRO A 356 7.16 -4.85 16.79
CA PRO A 356 6.75 -3.77 17.65
C PRO A 356 6.02 -2.68 16.84
N LEU A 357 5.38 -1.75 17.54
CA LEU A 357 4.74 -0.60 16.89
C LEU A 357 5.77 0.15 16.03
N VAL A 358 5.59 0.13 14.72
CA VAL A 358 6.41 0.89 13.78
C VAL A 358 5.99 2.36 13.83
N THR A 359 6.94 3.23 14.11
CA THR A 359 6.72 4.69 14.25
C THR A 359 7.69 5.47 13.37
N GLY A 360 7.45 6.77 13.21
CA GLY A 360 8.38 7.69 12.56
C GLY A 360 9.53 8.12 13.48
N ALA A 361 10.21 7.17 14.11
CA ALA A 361 11.29 7.44 15.06
C ALA A 361 12.45 8.21 14.40
N GLY A 362 12.80 9.38 14.95
CA GLY A 362 13.86 10.24 14.44
C GLY A 362 13.42 11.17 13.29
N LEU A 363 12.16 11.15 12.87
CA LEU A 363 11.66 12.01 11.79
C LEU A 363 11.11 13.35 12.27
N VAL A 364 11.00 13.55 13.57
CA VAL A 364 10.59 14.87 14.11
C VAL A 364 11.66 15.90 13.79
N ARG A 365 11.30 16.86 12.97
CA ARG A 365 12.16 18.01 12.60
C ARG A 365 11.52 19.28 13.11
N SER A 366 12.28 20.13 13.81
CA SER A 366 11.88 21.50 14.04
C SER A 366 12.02 22.25 12.72
N VAL A 367 10.93 22.38 11.99
CA VAL A 367 10.87 23.38 10.92
C VAL A 367 10.81 24.72 11.61
N PRO A 368 11.70 25.71 11.28
CA PRO A 368 11.46 27.10 11.67
C PRO A 368 10.11 27.46 11.05
N GLY A 369 9.08 27.61 11.90
CA GLY A 369 7.71 27.70 11.42
C GLY A 369 7.55 28.87 10.45
N PRO A 370 6.75 28.71 9.40
CA PRO A 370 5.94 29.82 8.96
C PRO A 370 5.04 30.19 10.12
N SER A 371 4.75 31.51 10.23
CA SER A 371 3.84 32.12 11.19
C SER A 371 2.68 31.22 11.62
N PRO A 372 2.15 31.36 12.86
CA PRO A 372 1.07 30.55 13.42
C PRO A 372 -0.21 30.44 12.58
N ASP A 373 -0.29 31.13 11.45
CA ASP A 373 -1.43 31.14 10.53
C ASP A 373 -1.44 30.05 9.45
N SER A 374 -0.40 29.23 9.32
CA SER A 374 -0.47 28.03 8.49
C SER A 374 -1.10 26.90 9.31
N ARG A 375 -2.39 26.93 9.45
CA ARG A 375 -3.17 25.84 10.06
C ARG A 375 -3.17 24.66 9.12
N LEU A 376 -2.49 23.59 9.52
CA LEU A 376 -2.66 22.23 8.98
C LEU A 376 -3.94 21.56 9.51
N PHE A 377 -4.94 22.31 9.96
CA PHE A 377 -6.24 21.77 10.38
C PHE A 377 -7.30 22.88 10.28
#